data_8239c698ee78e62f7abd0ab06fd9b2f4
#
_entry.id   8239c698ee78e62f7abd0ab06fd9b2f4
#
_cell.length_a   1.000
_cell.length_b   1.000
_cell.length_c   1.000
_cell.angle_alpha   90.00
_cell.angle_beta   90.00
_cell.angle_gamma   90.00
#
_symmetry.space_group_name_H-M   'P 1'
#
loop_
_entity.id
_entity.type
_entity.pdbx_description
1 polymer ?
#
loop_
_entity_poly.entity_id
_entity_poly.type
_entity_poly.pdbx_seq_one_letter_code
_entity_poly.pdbx_strand_id
1 'polypeptide(L)'
;LSFFVVSVQAVPMPDRLQSVGHAELRVFFMKVYRAELYSVTGRYEKLKGPLMLRLTYRRDISNTRLVSETRKQIGDLPDEQLDRWMTHLANMWPNLAEGDELTFYMDPEDRGHFHHNGQYIGSVEDPVFAKAFLNIWLADDSAYPKLTRKLRGER
;
A
#
# COMPACT_ATOMS: atom_id res chain seq x y z
N LEU A 1 -33.15 -25.72 -5.99
CA LEU A 1 -32.53 -24.42 -5.69
C LEU A 1 -31.02 -24.58 -5.51
N SER A 2 -30.26 -24.23 -6.56
CA SER A 2 -28.81 -24.21 -6.46
C SER A 2 -28.35 -22.86 -5.91
N PHE A 3 -27.70 -22.87 -4.78
CA PHE A 3 -27.03 -21.70 -4.25
C PHE A 3 -25.62 -21.66 -4.83
N PHE A 4 -25.34 -20.61 -5.62
CA PHE A 4 -23.97 -20.35 -6.04
C PHE A 4 -23.26 -19.58 -4.93
N VAL A 5 -22.35 -20.26 -4.21
CA VAL A 5 -21.48 -19.58 -3.28
C VAL A 5 -20.29 -19.08 -4.10
N VAL A 6 -20.25 -17.76 -4.34
CA VAL A 6 -19.06 -17.14 -4.90
C VAL A 6 -18.06 -17.01 -3.76
N SER A 7 -17.13 -17.96 -3.71
CA SER A 7 -16.01 -17.82 -2.78
C SER A 7 -15.02 -16.84 -3.36
N VAL A 8 -14.88 -15.67 -2.72
CA VAL A 8 -13.78 -14.75 -3.00
C VAL A 8 -12.52 -15.39 -2.44
N GLN A 9 -11.67 -15.91 -3.32
CA GLN A 9 -10.41 -16.47 -2.88
C GLN A 9 -9.46 -15.35 -2.46
N ALA A 10 -8.95 -15.43 -1.24
CA ALA A 10 -7.90 -14.56 -0.77
C ALA A 10 -6.65 -14.75 -1.62
N VAL A 11 -6.02 -13.64 -2.02
CA VAL A 11 -4.74 -13.67 -2.70
C VAL A 11 -3.65 -13.85 -1.64
N PRO A 12 -2.87 -14.95 -1.69
CA PRO A 12 -1.82 -15.14 -0.70
C PRO A 12 -0.70 -14.12 -0.87
N MET A 13 0.03 -13.86 0.21
CA MET A 13 1.23 -13.04 0.16
C MET A 13 2.25 -13.70 -0.76
N PRO A 14 2.85 -12.96 -1.71
CA PRO A 14 3.91 -13.51 -2.54
C PRO A 14 5.17 -13.77 -1.70
N ASP A 15 5.78 -14.96 -1.87
CA ASP A 15 6.92 -15.42 -1.07
C ASP A 15 8.26 -15.35 -1.81
N ARG A 16 8.25 -14.94 -3.09
CA ARG A 16 9.46 -14.95 -3.95
C ARG A 16 9.96 -13.57 -4.33
N LEU A 17 9.45 -12.54 -3.69
CA LEU A 17 9.91 -11.18 -3.96
C LEU A 17 11.18 -10.88 -3.17
N GLN A 18 12.05 -10.07 -3.76
CA GLN A 18 13.32 -9.67 -3.17
C GLN A 18 13.26 -8.22 -2.68
N SER A 19 13.95 -7.93 -1.58
CA SER A 19 13.99 -6.59 -1.03
C SER A 19 14.68 -5.61 -1.99
N VAL A 20 14.01 -4.49 -2.23
CA VAL A 20 14.56 -3.36 -2.99
C VAL A 20 15.20 -2.34 -2.04
N GLY A 21 14.45 -1.94 -1.03
CA GLY A 21 14.89 -0.94 -0.07
C GLY A 21 13.92 -0.78 1.07
N HIS A 22 14.34 0.00 2.06
CA HIS A 22 13.52 0.29 3.22
C HIS A 22 13.83 1.68 3.75
N ALA A 23 12.88 2.26 4.47
CA ALA A 23 13.04 3.55 5.13
C ALA A 23 12.05 3.70 6.27
N GLU A 24 12.36 4.58 7.20
CA GLU A 24 11.43 4.96 8.26
C GLU A 24 10.82 6.31 7.96
N LEU A 25 9.49 6.43 8.11
CA LEU A 25 8.82 7.72 8.09
C LEU A 25 8.83 8.28 9.51
N ARG A 26 9.37 9.49 9.64
CA ARG A 26 9.33 10.27 10.87
C ARG A 26 8.66 11.60 10.61
N VAL A 27 7.78 12.00 11.51
CA VAL A 27 7.14 13.32 11.47
C VAL A 27 7.39 13.96 12.82
N PHE A 28 8.02 15.14 12.83
CA PHE A 28 8.39 15.85 14.08
C PHE A 28 9.13 14.93 15.07
N PHE A 29 10.15 14.20 14.60
CA PHE A 29 10.96 13.25 15.38
C PHE A 29 10.20 12.00 15.86
N MET A 30 8.91 11.89 15.57
CA MET A 30 8.12 10.71 15.92
C MET A 30 8.17 9.68 14.80
N LYS A 31 8.46 8.43 15.16
CA LYS A 31 8.41 7.32 14.22
C LYS A 31 6.93 7.02 13.91
N VAL A 32 6.58 7.00 12.63
CA VAL A 32 5.22 6.68 12.18
C VAL A 32 5.14 5.25 11.68
N TYR A 33 6.01 4.88 10.74
CA TYR A 33 6.11 3.51 10.25
C TYR A 33 7.48 3.25 9.63
N ARG A 34 7.79 1.96 9.49
CA ARG A 34 8.87 1.45 8.63
C ARG A 34 8.26 0.99 7.32
N ALA A 35 8.79 1.44 6.21
CA ALA A 35 8.38 1.03 4.87
C ALA A 35 9.42 0.13 4.24
N GLU A 36 8.99 -0.94 3.57
CA GLU A 36 9.84 -1.88 2.85
C GLU A 36 9.24 -2.14 1.48
N LEU A 37 10.06 -2.06 0.43
CA LEU A 37 9.65 -2.34 -0.94
C LEU A 37 10.30 -3.63 -1.43
N TYR A 38 9.52 -4.44 -2.14
CA TYR A 38 9.95 -5.73 -2.71
C TYR A 38 9.56 -5.80 -4.18
N SER A 39 10.41 -6.40 -4.99
CA SER A 39 10.16 -6.68 -6.41
C SER A 39 10.70 -8.07 -6.79
N VAL A 40 10.42 -8.52 -8.00
CA VAL A 40 10.90 -9.82 -8.48
C VAL A 40 12.43 -9.88 -8.53
N THR A 41 13.07 -8.78 -8.94
CA THR A 41 14.53 -8.73 -9.13
C THR A 41 15.31 -8.12 -7.97
N GLY A 42 14.61 -7.56 -6.98
CA GLY A 42 15.24 -6.76 -5.93
C GLY A 42 15.63 -5.36 -6.39
N ARG A 43 15.14 -4.92 -7.54
CA ARG A 43 15.36 -3.59 -8.09
C ARG A 43 14.04 -2.91 -8.41
N TYR A 44 14.03 -1.59 -8.32
CA TYR A 44 12.92 -0.78 -8.79
C TYR A 44 13.33 -0.10 -10.10
N GLU A 45 12.66 -0.42 -11.18
CA GLU A 45 12.94 0.16 -12.50
C GLU A 45 11.77 1.01 -12.98
N LYS A 46 10.55 0.56 -12.76
CA LYS A 46 9.32 1.26 -13.16
C LYS A 46 8.14 0.82 -12.29
N LEU A 47 7.10 1.61 -12.32
CA LEU A 47 5.87 1.36 -11.57
C LEU A 47 5.01 0.34 -12.30
N LYS A 48 5.34 -0.92 -12.13
CA LYS A 48 4.64 -2.06 -12.71
C LYS A 48 4.74 -3.26 -11.77
N GLY A 49 3.62 -4.01 -11.65
CA GLY A 49 3.61 -5.25 -10.86
C GLY A 49 4.46 -6.38 -11.49
N PRO A 50 4.91 -7.32 -10.68
CA PRO A 50 4.66 -7.41 -9.23
C PRO A 50 5.51 -6.45 -8.39
N LEU A 51 4.87 -5.74 -7.48
CA LEU A 51 5.53 -4.92 -6.47
C LEU A 51 4.80 -5.08 -5.14
N MET A 52 5.53 -5.11 -4.05
CA MET A 52 4.93 -5.19 -2.71
C MET A 52 5.52 -4.12 -1.81
N LEU A 53 4.63 -3.39 -1.15
CA LEU A 53 5.00 -2.40 -0.13
C LEU A 53 4.47 -2.87 1.21
N ARG A 54 5.34 -3.01 2.21
CA ARG A 54 4.95 -3.35 3.57
C ARG A 54 5.22 -2.19 4.50
N LEU A 55 4.19 -1.76 5.22
CA LEU A 55 4.28 -0.73 6.23
C LEU A 55 4.12 -1.38 7.60
N THR A 56 5.12 -1.22 8.47
CA THR A 56 5.05 -1.67 9.85
C THR A 56 4.89 -0.44 10.72
N TYR A 57 3.73 -0.30 11.36
CA TYR A 57 3.38 0.91 12.10
C TYR A 57 4.09 0.96 13.44
N ARG A 58 4.56 2.14 13.80
CA ARG A 58 5.28 2.42 15.06
C ARG A 58 4.41 3.11 16.09
N ARG A 59 3.12 3.27 15.78
CA ARG A 59 2.12 3.90 16.64
C ARG A 59 0.74 3.45 16.20
N ASP A 60 -0.24 3.63 17.09
CA ASP A 60 -1.63 3.37 16.74
C ASP A 60 -2.11 4.40 15.72
N ILE A 61 -2.91 3.95 14.76
CA ILE A 61 -3.59 4.83 13.82
C ILE A 61 -4.97 4.28 13.52
N SER A 62 -5.99 5.14 13.65
CA SER A 62 -7.36 4.73 13.36
C SER A 62 -7.60 4.57 11.86
N ASN A 63 -8.56 3.74 11.50
CA ASN A 63 -9.06 3.61 10.13
C ASN A 63 -9.37 4.98 9.52
N THR A 64 -10.13 5.81 10.23
CA THR A 64 -10.53 7.14 9.78
C THR A 64 -9.32 8.01 9.43
N ARG A 65 -8.31 8.00 10.29
CA ARG A 65 -7.10 8.78 10.05
C ARG A 65 -6.27 8.23 8.89
N LEU A 66 -6.19 6.91 8.80
CA LEU A 66 -5.46 6.24 7.71
C LEU A 66 -6.05 6.60 6.35
N VAL A 67 -7.38 6.56 6.23
CA VAL A 67 -8.08 6.94 4.99
C VAL A 67 -7.91 8.44 4.69
N SER A 68 -8.06 9.28 5.70
CA SER A 68 -7.91 10.74 5.54
C SER A 68 -6.51 11.13 5.05
N GLU A 69 -5.47 10.54 5.64
CA GLU A 69 -4.09 10.82 5.22
C GLU A 69 -3.82 10.30 3.80
N THR A 70 -4.37 9.14 3.45
CA THR A 70 -4.23 8.59 2.10
C THR A 70 -4.88 9.53 1.08
N ARG A 71 -6.08 10.04 1.36
CA ARG A 71 -6.76 10.99 0.46
C ARG A 71 -5.91 12.23 0.20
N LYS A 72 -5.27 12.76 1.23
CA LYS A 72 -4.41 13.94 1.09
C LYS A 72 -3.19 13.70 0.21
N GLN A 73 -2.66 12.49 0.23
CA GLN A 73 -1.38 12.18 -0.40
C GLN A 73 -1.48 11.52 -1.77
N ILE A 74 -2.65 10.98 -2.13
CA ILE A 74 -2.80 10.16 -3.34
C ILE A 74 -2.76 10.98 -4.64
N GLY A 75 -2.74 12.30 -4.57
CA GLY A 75 -2.60 13.17 -5.72
C GLY A 75 -3.91 13.80 -6.18
N ASP A 76 -3.81 14.62 -7.23
CA ASP A 76 -4.93 15.36 -7.77
C ASP A 76 -5.71 14.47 -8.74
N LEU A 77 -6.82 13.93 -8.26
CA LEU A 77 -7.75 13.10 -9.02
C LEU A 77 -9.16 13.65 -8.85
N PRO A 78 -10.08 13.33 -9.77
CA PRO A 78 -11.47 13.78 -9.63
C PRO A 78 -12.07 13.36 -8.28
N ASP A 79 -12.78 14.27 -7.63
CA ASP A 79 -13.35 14.02 -6.29
C ASP A 79 -14.26 12.80 -6.27
N GLU A 80 -15.03 12.56 -7.31
CA GLU A 80 -15.90 11.40 -7.40
C GLU A 80 -15.12 10.09 -7.35
N GLN A 81 -13.99 10.02 -8.06
CA GLN A 81 -13.10 8.85 -8.05
C GLN A 81 -12.45 8.66 -6.69
N LEU A 82 -11.96 9.75 -6.07
CA LEU A 82 -11.40 9.71 -4.72
C LEU A 82 -12.43 9.25 -3.70
N ASP A 83 -13.66 9.74 -3.79
CA ASP A 83 -14.73 9.35 -2.87
C ASP A 83 -15.03 7.86 -2.94
N ARG A 84 -15.09 7.29 -4.15
CA ARG A 84 -15.30 5.85 -4.32
C ARG A 84 -14.18 5.03 -3.69
N TRP A 85 -12.93 5.42 -3.96
CA TRP A 85 -11.77 4.72 -3.41
C TRP A 85 -11.72 4.82 -1.88
N MET A 86 -11.91 6.02 -1.35
CA MET A 86 -11.84 6.23 0.11
C MET A 86 -12.95 5.50 0.84
N THR A 87 -14.16 5.47 0.30
CA THR A 87 -15.25 4.68 0.86
C THR A 87 -14.91 3.19 0.89
N HIS A 88 -14.32 2.67 -0.18
CA HIS A 88 -13.91 1.28 -0.26
C HIS A 88 -12.81 0.96 0.76
N LEU A 89 -11.81 1.81 0.88
CA LEU A 89 -10.74 1.65 1.88
C LEU A 89 -11.27 1.74 3.30
N ALA A 90 -12.20 2.65 3.56
CA ALA A 90 -12.81 2.78 4.89
C ALA A 90 -13.56 1.53 5.32
N ASN A 91 -14.15 0.79 4.38
CA ASN A 91 -14.82 -0.47 4.65
C ASN A 91 -13.87 -1.66 4.75
N MET A 92 -12.64 -1.52 4.23
CA MET A 92 -11.66 -2.60 4.17
C MET A 92 -10.63 -2.54 5.29
N TRP A 93 -10.09 -1.35 5.56
CA TRP A 93 -8.96 -1.19 6.46
C TRP A 93 -9.39 -1.24 7.93
N PRO A 94 -8.66 -1.98 8.78
CA PRO A 94 -8.91 -1.96 10.22
C PRO A 94 -8.29 -0.73 10.88
N ASN A 95 -8.58 -0.51 12.16
CA ASN A 95 -7.71 0.29 13.01
C ASN A 95 -6.39 -0.45 13.16
N LEU A 96 -5.27 0.25 13.07
CA LEU A 96 -3.95 -0.35 13.21
C LEU A 96 -3.38 -0.01 14.58
N ALA A 97 -2.82 -1.01 15.25
CA ALA A 97 -2.09 -0.85 16.49
C ALA A 97 -0.58 -0.77 16.21
N GLU A 98 0.17 -0.20 17.16
CA GLU A 98 1.63 -0.24 17.11
C GLU A 98 2.12 -1.68 16.89
N GLY A 99 2.99 -1.87 15.90
CA GLY A 99 3.51 -3.18 15.51
C GLY A 99 2.72 -3.87 14.39
N ASP A 100 1.53 -3.38 14.04
CA ASP A 100 0.76 -3.95 12.95
C ASP A 100 1.42 -3.69 11.59
N GLU A 101 1.26 -4.67 10.69
CA GLU A 101 1.70 -4.57 9.30
C GLU A 101 0.51 -4.39 8.38
N LEU A 102 0.59 -3.38 7.51
CA LEU A 102 -0.31 -3.22 6.38
C LEU A 102 0.53 -3.42 5.12
N THR A 103 0.17 -4.41 4.31
CA THR A 103 0.91 -4.75 3.10
C THR A 103 0.05 -4.50 1.88
N PHE A 104 0.61 -3.82 0.90
CA PHE A 104 -0.01 -3.62 -0.41
C PHE A 104 0.79 -4.38 -1.46
N TYR A 105 0.09 -5.25 -2.18
CA TYR A 105 0.68 -6.02 -3.27
C TYR A 105 0.02 -5.63 -4.59
N MET A 106 0.81 -5.06 -5.53
CA MET A 106 0.38 -4.82 -6.90
C MET A 106 0.76 -6.04 -7.72
N ASP A 107 -0.24 -6.77 -8.21
CA ASP A 107 -0.05 -8.02 -8.95
C ASP A 107 0.44 -7.78 -10.40
N PRO A 108 0.76 -8.84 -11.18
CA PRO A 108 1.23 -8.67 -12.56
C PRO A 108 0.28 -7.93 -13.49
N GLU A 109 -1.03 -7.87 -13.18
CA GLU A 109 -2.03 -7.12 -13.93
C GLU A 109 -2.26 -5.71 -13.36
N ASP A 110 -1.39 -5.27 -12.45
CA ASP A 110 -1.42 -3.96 -11.78
C ASP A 110 -2.67 -3.74 -10.91
N ARG A 111 -3.24 -4.83 -10.36
CA ARG A 111 -4.33 -4.76 -9.38
C ARG A 111 -3.76 -4.76 -7.97
N GLY A 112 -4.41 -4.03 -7.08
CA GLY A 112 -3.95 -3.86 -5.70
C GLY A 112 -4.65 -4.77 -4.71
N HIS A 113 -3.86 -5.40 -3.84
CA HIS A 113 -4.34 -6.31 -2.80
C HIS A 113 -3.77 -5.90 -1.45
N PHE A 114 -4.61 -5.91 -0.42
CA PHE A 114 -4.21 -5.55 0.94
C PHE A 114 -4.19 -6.75 1.87
N HIS A 115 -3.17 -6.79 2.71
CA HIS A 115 -3.04 -7.75 3.81
C HIS A 115 -2.79 -6.99 5.11
N HIS A 116 -3.40 -7.46 6.19
CA HIS A 116 -3.19 -6.96 7.55
C HIS A 116 -2.61 -8.09 8.39
N ASN A 117 -1.40 -7.90 8.90
CA ASN A 117 -0.69 -8.93 9.67
C ASN A 117 -0.65 -10.28 8.94
N GLY A 118 -0.43 -10.25 7.63
CA GLY A 118 -0.36 -11.44 6.79
C GLY A 118 -1.72 -11.99 6.32
N GLN A 119 -2.84 -11.45 6.79
CA GLN A 119 -4.17 -11.89 6.37
C GLN A 119 -4.72 -11.00 5.27
N TYR A 120 -5.24 -11.62 4.22
CA TYR A 120 -5.88 -10.90 3.12
C TYR A 120 -7.15 -10.20 3.61
N ILE A 121 -7.26 -8.90 3.35
CA ILE A 121 -8.42 -8.11 3.78
C ILE A 121 -9.22 -7.53 2.61
N GLY A 122 -8.71 -7.56 1.40
CA GLY A 122 -9.45 -7.11 0.23
C GLY A 122 -8.56 -6.56 -0.88
N SER A 123 -9.20 -6.14 -1.95
CA SER A 123 -8.53 -5.60 -3.12
C SER A 123 -9.22 -4.35 -3.65
N VAL A 124 -8.48 -3.58 -4.44
CA VAL A 124 -9.01 -2.52 -5.28
C VAL A 124 -8.65 -2.90 -6.71
N GLU A 125 -9.67 -3.23 -7.51
CA GLU A 125 -9.47 -3.80 -8.85
C GLU A 125 -8.99 -2.78 -9.90
N ASP A 126 -9.17 -1.50 -9.64
CA ASP A 126 -8.81 -0.44 -10.57
C ASP A 126 -7.27 -0.28 -10.64
N PRO A 127 -6.63 -0.55 -11.81
CA PRO A 127 -5.17 -0.39 -11.94
C PRO A 127 -4.70 1.05 -11.72
N VAL A 128 -5.56 2.04 -11.95
CA VAL A 128 -5.24 3.45 -11.68
C VAL A 128 -5.01 3.65 -10.19
N PHE A 129 -5.82 3.00 -9.34
CA PHE A 129 -5.65 3.07 -7.90
C PHE A 129 -4.28 2.53 -7.47
N ALA A 130 -3.89 1.36 -7.94
CA ALA A 130 -2.65 0.72 -7.52
C ALA A 130 -1.44 1.63 -7.79
N LYS A 131 -1.39 2.23 -8.97
CA LYS A 131 -0.31 3.15 -9.34
C LYS A 131 -0.36 4.44 -8.54
N ALA A 132 -1.54 5.03 -8.37
CA ALA A 132 -1.71 6.25 -7.58
C ALA A 132 -1.32 6.02 -6.12
N PHE A 133 -1.70 4.88 -5.55
CA PHE A 133 -1.38 4.53 -4.18
C PHE A 133 0.15 4.36 -3.99
N LEU A 134 0.79 3.56 -4.83
CA LEU A 134 2.25 3.37 -4.72
C LEU A 134 3.03 4.65 -5.01
N ASN A 135 2.52 5.54 -5.84
CA ASN A 135 3.16 6.82 -6.12
C ASN A 135 3.23 7.75 -4.90
N ILE A 136 2.43 7.52 -3.87
CA ILE A 136 2.59 8.25 -2.61
C ILE A 136 4.05 8.12 -2.11
N TRP A 137 4.64 6.94 -2.27
CA TRP A 137 6.01 6.64 -1.80
C TRP A 137 7.06 6.62 -2.91
N LEU A 138 6.68 6.33 -4.18
CA LEU A 138 7.64 6.00 -5.23
C LEU A 138 7.78 7.08 -6.30
N ALA A 139 6.90 8.07 -6.35
CA ALA A 139 6.97 9.14 -7.35
C ALA A 139 8.15 10.08 -7.08
N ASP A 140 8.73 10.62 -8.15
CA ASP A 140 9.84 11.57 -8.06
C ASP A 140 9.46 12.82 -7.26
N ASP A 141 8.19 13.22 -7.30
CA ASP A 141 7.64 14.39 -6.59
C ASP A 141 6.94 14.03 -5.28
N SER A 142 7.26 12.89 -4.67
CA SER A 142 6.65 12.49 -3.40
C SER A 142 6.89 13.54 -2.31
N ALA A 143 6.01 13.52 -1.29
CA ALA A 143 6.14 14.41 -0.13
C ALA A 143 7.39 14.12 0.72
N TYR A 144 7.99 12.94 0.54
CA TYR A 144 9.14 12.48 1.33
C TYR A 144 10.28 12.00 0.41
N PRO A 145 11.01 12.92 -0.24
CA PRO A 145 12.01 12.54 -1.25
C PRO A 145 13.11 11.60 -0.74
N LYS A 146 13.57 11.78 0.49
CA LYS A 146 14.59 10.91 1.06
C LYS A 146 14.09 9.49 1.28
N LEU A 147 12.86 9.35 1.77
CA LEU A 147 12.22 8.06 1.94
C LEU A 147 12.04 7.37 0.59
N THR A 148 11.59 8.10 -0.41
CA THR A 148 11.41 7.58 -1.77
C THR A 148 12.70 7.01 -2.33
N ARG A 149 13.81 7.74 -2.23
CA ARG A 149 15.11 7.27 -2.72
C ARG A 149 15.55 5.99 -2.02
N LYS A 150 15.39 5.91 -0.70
CA LYS A 150 15.74 4.71 0.06
C LYS A 150 14.87 3.52 -0.32
N LEU A 151 13.56 3.72 -0.45
CA LEU A 151 12.64 2.65 -0.87
C LEU A 151 12.99 2.12 -2.27
N ARG A 152 13.35 3.01 -3.19
CA ARG A 152 13.72 2.65 -4.55
C ARG A 152 15.11 2.02 -4.63
N GLY A 153 15.83 1.89 -3.50
CA GLY A 153 17.18 1.32 -3.45
C GLY A 153 18.26 2.24 -4.01
N GLU A 154 17.97 3.52 -4.14
CA GLU A 154 18.95 4.51 -4.60
C GLU A 154 19.88 4.91 -3.44
N ARG A 155 21.14 5.11 -3.80
CA ARG A 155 22.17 5.53 -2.83
C ARG A 155 22.38 7.03 -2.84
#